data_34388c6e629f31fef4a05171b58e5dd5
#
_entry.id   34388c6e629f31fef4a05171b58e5dd5
#
_cell.length_a   1.000
_cell.length_b   1.000
_cell.length_c   1.000
_cell.angle_alpha   90.00
_cell.angle_beta   90.00
_cell.angle_gamma   90.00
#
_symmetry.space_group_name_H-M   'P 1'
#
loop_
_entity.id
_entity.type
_entity.pdbx_description
1 polymer ?
#
loop_
_entity_poly.entity_id
_entity_poly.type
_entity_poly.pdbx_seq_one_letter_code
_entity_poly.pdbx_strand_id
1 'polypeptide(L)'
;MRKLRSRRRAVGTRAPIQVEAKPNARWSLDFVHDQFACGRRFRVLNIVDDVTRECLAAIPDTSISGRRVARELTELITHRGKPGMIVSDHGTEFTSNAILAWSKDHMVEWHYIEPGKPMQNDFCESFNGRMRDELLNETLFFGLDHAQTTIAEWADDYNEKRPHSALGYITPAAYAANLTVTDDRLRNPDQLRRSSVAHPAPYGVSLTAEALVAAG
;
A
#
# COMPACT_ATOMS: atom_id res chain seq x y z
N MET A 1 9.92 -57.69 -11.46
CA MET A 1 10.43 -56.41 -10.89
C MET A 1 9.79 -55.22 -11.62
N ARG A 2 8.89 -54.49 -11.00
CA ARG A 2 8.16 -53.36 -11.56
C ARG A 2 8.95 -52.08 -11.31
N LYS A 3 9.52 -51.45 -12.37
CA LYS A 3 10.24 -50.16 -12.26
C LYS A 3 9.25 -49.06 -11.86
N LEU A 4 9.44 -48.47 -10.68
CA LEU A 4 8.77 -47.25 -10.26
C LEU A 4 9.16 -46.11 -11.22
N ARG A 5 8.19 -45.60 -12.00
CA ARG A 5 8.35 -44.35 -12.76
C ARG A 5 8.35 -43.19 -11.78
N SER A 6 9.51 -42.55 -11.68
CA SER A 6 9.65 -41.26 -11.00
C SER A 6 8.67 -40.24 -11.61
N ARG A 7 7.75 -39.71 -10.81
CA ARG A 7 6.91 -38.56 -11.19
C ARG A 7 7.82 -37.37 -11.44
N ARG A 8 7.95 -36.92 -12.67
CA ARG A 8 8.57 -35.63 -12.97
C ARG A 8 7.76 -34.54 -12.25
N ARG A 9 8.38 -33.88 -11.26
CA ARG A 9 7.89 -32.64 -10.69
C ARG A 9 7.90 -31.60 -11.81
N ALA A 10 6.75 -31.07 -12.17
CA ALA A 10 6.67 -29.88 -12.99
C ALA A 10 7.33 -28.73 -12.23
N VAL A 11 8.49 -28.31 -12.69
CA VAL A 11 9.14 -27.07 -12.24
C VAL A 11 8.43 -25.95 -12.96
N GLY A 12 7.38 -25.40 -12.35
CA GLY A 12 6.78 -24.17 -12.83
C GLY A 12 7.83 -23.05 -12.70
N THR A 13 8.09 -22.36 -13.78
CA THR A 13 8.88 -21.13 -13.79
C THR A 13 8.13 -20.07 -12.99
N ARG A 14 8.45 -19.98 -11.70
CA ARG A 14 7.93 -18.96 -10.79
C ARG A 14 8.74 -17.68 -10.96
N ALA A 15 8.52 -16.96 -12.04
CA ALA A 15 8.94 -15.57 -12.06
C ALA A 15 8.02 -14.78 -11.10
N PRO A 16 8.52 -14.10 -10.07
CA PRO A 16 7.71 -13.14 -9.31
C PRO A 16 7.14 -12.11 -10.29
N ILE A 17 5.89 -11.72 -10.10
CA ILE A 17 5.33 -10.60 -10.85
C ILE A 17 6.21 -9.39 -10.53
N GLN A 18 6.97 -8.89 -11.51
CA GLN A 18 7.79 -7.71 -11.33
C GLN A 18 6.86 -6.50 -11.21
N VAL A 19 6.86 -5.88 -10.04
CA VAL A 19 6.10 -4.67 -9.76
C VAL A 19 7.06 -3.50 -9.88
N GLU A 20 6.70 -2.50 -10.67
CA GLU A 20 7.47 -1.27 -10.74
C GLU A 20 7.48 -0.59 -9.36
N ALA A 21 8.61 -0.01 -8.98
CA ALA A 21 8.76 0.69 -7.70
C ALA A 21 8.16 2.10 -7.77
N LYS A 22 6.87 2.19 -8.06
CA LYS A 22 6.11 3.46 -8.11
C LYS A 22 4.77 3.31 -7.40
N PRO A 23 4.19 4.40 -6.84
CA PRO A 23 2.85 4.39 -6.30
C PRO A 23 1.83 3.89 -7.33
N ASN A 24 0.81 3.19 -6.87
CA ASN A 24 -0.24 2.60 -7.69
C ASN A 24 0.23 1.54 -8.69
N ALA A 25 1.45 1.00 -8.57
CA ALA A 25 1.87 -0.09 -9.46
C ALA A 25 1.03 -1.35 -9.22
N ARG A 26 0.71 -1.66 -7.96
CA ARG A 26 -0.12 -2.80 -7.58
C ARG A 26 -0.89 -2.50 -6.31
N TRP A 27 -2.21 -2.75 -6.35
CA TRP A 27 -3.07 -2.74 -5.17
C TRP A 27 -3.44 -4.15 -4.78
N SER A 28 -3.39 -4.45 -3.49
CA SER A 28 -3.87 -5.70 -2.91
C SER A 28 -5.16 -5.47 -2.13
N LEU A 29 -6.14 -6.35 -2.33
CA LEU A 29 -7.45 -6.30 -1.68
C LEU A 29 -7.69 -7.55 -0.88
N ASP A 30 -8.29 -7.37 0.30
CA ASP A 30 -8.75 -8.48 1.14
C ASP A 30 -9.83 -8.03 2.13
N PHE A 31 -10.53 -8.99 2.73
CA PHE A 31 -11.53 -8.76 3.77
C PHE A 31 -11.03 -9.25 5.13
N VAL A 32 -11.14 -8.39 6.13
CA VAL A 32 -11.04 -8.81 7.52
C VAL A 32 -12.43 -8.80 8.16
N HIS A 33 -12.71 -9.74 9.06
CA HIS A 33 -14.01 -9.91 9.67
C HIS A 33 -13.95 -9.63 11.16
N ASP A 34 -15.04 -9.02 11.69
CA ASP A 34 -15.23 -8.79 13.10
C ASP A 34 -16.74 -8.75 13.46
N GLN A 35 -17.07 -8.42 14.71
CA GLN A 35 -18.43 -8.33 15.17
C GLN A 35 -18.66 -7.12 16.08
N PHE A 36 -19.88 -6.58 16.06
CA PHE A 36 -20.31 -5.57 17.02
C PHE A 36 -20.59 -6.17 18.39
N ALA A 37 -20.66 -5.33 19.41
CA ALA A 37 -21.03 -5.72 20.77
C ALA A 37 -22.36 -6.52 20.87
N CYS A 38 -23.28 -6.28 19.94
CA CYS A 38 -24.54 -7.03 19.84
C CYS A 38 -24.39 -8.41 19.15
N GLY A 39 -23.19 -8.83 18.77
CA GLY A 39 -22.91 -10.10 18.08
C GLY A 39 -23.17 -10.09 16.57
N ARG A 40 -23.69 -8.99 15.99
CA ARG A 40 -23.85 -8.88 14.54
C ARG A 40 -22.48 -8.73 13.88
N ARG A 41 -22.21 -9.56 12.88
CA ARG A 41 -20.95 -9.52 12.14
C ARG A 41 -20.88 -8.36 11.16
N PHE A 42 -19.68 -7.84 10.98
CA PHE A 42 -19.32 -6.94 9.91
C PHE A 42 -17.97 -7.37 9.31
N ARG A 43 -17.60 -6.78 8.21
CA ARG A 43 -16.30 -6.99 7.59
C ARG A 43 -15.75 -5.66 7.10
N VAL A 44 -14.45 -5.58 6.97
CA VAL A 44 -13.73 -4.42 6.45
C VAL A 44 -13.11 -4.81 5.13
N LEU A 45 -13.42 -4.09 4.06
CA LEU A 45 -12.69 -4.16 2.80
C LEU A 45 -11.42 -3.32 2.94
N ASN A 46 -10.27 -3.96 2.92
CA ASN A 46 -8.98 -3.30 2.93
C ASN A 46 -8.39 -3.25 1.52
N ILE A 47 -7.88 -2.09 1.14
CA ILE A 47 -7.16 -1.84 -0.12
C ILE A 47 -5.82 -1.22 0.24
N VAL A 48 -4.74 -1.88 -0.13
CA VAL A 48 -3.36 -1.49 0.21
C VAL A 48 -2.55 -1.31 -1.07
N ASP A 49 -1.75 -0.26 -1.14
CA ASP A 49 -0.72 -0.12 -2.16
C ASP A 49 0.51 -0.94 -1.77
N ASP A 50 0.85 -1.95 -2.56
CA ASP A 50 1.93 -2.88 -2.23
C ASP A 50 3.32 -2.26 -2.27
N VAL A 51 3.49 -1.16 -2.99
CA VAL A 51 4.77 -0.45 -3.08
C VAL A 51 4.95 0.52 -1.93
N THR A 52 3.95 1.38 -1.70
CA THR A 52 4.03 2.42 -0.67
C THR A 52 3.63 1.92 0.71
N ARG A 53 2.97 0.76 0.80
CA ARG A 53 2.38 0.20 2.03
C ARG A 53 1.24 1.04 2.60
N GLU A 54 0.76 2.05 1.88
CA GLU A 54 -0.36 2.84 2.32
C GLU A 54 -1.65 2.02 2.36
N CYS A 55 -2.42 2.20 3.42
CA CYS A 55 -3.84 1.85 3.43
C CYS A 55 -4.58 2.87 2.57
N LEU A 56 -5.01 2.47 1.40
CA LEU A 56 -5.75 3.34 0.48
C LEU A 56 -7.22 3.45 0.85
N ALA A 57 -7.77 2.39 1.41
CA ALA A 57 -9.12 2.35 1.95
C ALA A 57 -9.26 1.22 2.97
N ALA A 58 -10.02 1.47 4.04
CA ALA A 58 -10.47 0.49 5.02
C ALA A 58 -11.96 0.73 5.27
N ILE A 59 -12.83 -0.05 4.63
CA ILE A 59 -14.27 0.20 4.54
C ILE A 59 -15.05 -0.85 5.31
N PRO A 60 -15.51 -0.57 6.54
CA PRO A 60 -16.37 -1.47 7.29
C PRO A 60 -17.81 -1.42 6.78
N ASP A 61 -18.43 -2.58 6.63
CA ASP A 61 -19.86 -2.70 6.37
C ASP A 61 -20.36 -4.09 6.79
N THR A 62 -21.64 -4.22 7.02
CA THR A 62 -22.29 -5.50 7.30
C THR A 62 -22.57 -6.32 6.04
N SER A 63 -22.54 -5.67 4.87
CA SER A 63 -22.74 -6.32 3.58
C SER A 63 -21.99 -5.54 2.48
N ILE A 64 -20.97 -6.16 1.90
CA ILE A 64 -20.22 -5.60 0.78
C ILE A 64 -20.38 -6.54 -0.42
N SER A 65 -21.03 -6.07 -1.46
CA SER A 65 -21.19 -6.82 -2.72
C SER A 65 -20.09 -6.41 -3.71
N GLY A 66 -19.88 -7.19 -4.76
CA GLY A 66 -18.94 -6.80 -5.83
C GLY A 66 -19.26 -5.48 -6.50
N ARG A 67 -20.56 -5.08 -6.57
CA ARG A 67 -20.96 -3.73 -7.03
C ARG A 67 -20.49 -2.63 -6.08
N ARG A 68 -20.53 -2.90 -4.78
CA ARG A 68 -20.01 -1.96 -3.78
C ARG A 68 -18.50 -1.83 -3.92
N VAL A 69 -17.77 -2.96 -4.04
CA VAL A 69 -16.31 -2.93 -4.28
C VAL A 69 -15.97 -2.14 -5.54
N ALA A 70 -16.66 -2.37 -6.65
CA ALA A 70 -16.44 -1.63 -7.90
C ALA A 70 -16.64 -0.11 -7.74
N ARG A 71 -17.64 0.32 -6.96
CA ARG A 71 -17.89 1.74 -6.67
C ARG A 71 -16.75 2.35 -5.86
N GLU A 72 -16.32 1.70 -4.79
CA GLU A 72 -15.22 2.16 -3.95
C GLU A 72 -13.90 2.27 -4.74
N LEU A 73 -13.64 1.30 -5.60
CA LEU A 73 -12.48 1.34 -6.51
C LEU A 73 -12.58 2.51 -7.51
N THR A 74 -13.77 2.81 -8.04
CA THR A 74 -13.97 3.95 -8.94
C THR A 74 -13.68 5.26 -8.24
N GLU A 75 -14.19 5.43 -7.02
CA GLU A 75 -13.93 6.61 -6.20
C GLU A 75 -12.45 6.75 -5.89
N LEU A 76 -11.80 5.66 -5.48
CA LEU A 76 -10.39 5.64 -5.17
C LEU A 76 -9.52 6.02 -6.38
N ILE A 77 -9.82 5.50 -7.57
CA ILE A 77 -9.12 5.85 -8.81
C ILE A 77 -9.25 7.35 -9.13
N THR A 78 -10.39 7.96 -8.84
CA THR A 78 -10.64 9.39 -9.11
C THR A 78 -9.70 10.28 -8.31
N HIS A 79 -9.37 9.89 -7.08
CA HIS A 79 -8.53 10.69 -6.17
C HIS A 79 -7.05 10.30 -6.22
N ARG A 80 -6.77 9.03 -6.43
CA ARG A 80 -5.41 8.48 -6.31
C ARG A 80 -4.74 8.18 -7.66
N GLY A 81 -5.53 8.06 -8.72
CA GLY A 81 -5.09 7.55 -10.00
C GLY A 81 -5.28 6.03 -10.13
N LYS A 82 -5.17 5.55 -11.35
CA LYS A 82 -5.42 4.15 -11.73
C LYS A 82 -4.26 3.23 -11.30
N PRO A 83 -4.53 2.07 -10.67
CA PRO A 83 -3.49 1.07 -10.45
C PRO A 83 -3.07 0.39 -11.75
N GLY A 84 -1.82 -0.05 -11.79
CA GLY A 84 -1.32 -0.91 -12.88
C GLY A 84 -2.00 -2.28 -12.85
N MET A 85 -2.14 -2.86 -11.66
CA MET A 85 -2.85 -4.13 -11.44
C MET A 85 -3.49 -4.17 -10.05
N ILE A 86 -4.45 -5.08 -9.90
CA ILE A 86 -5.08 -5.42 -8.63
C ILE A 86 -4.88 -6.91 -8.35
N VAL A 87 -4.59 -7.24 -7.09
CA VAL A 87 -4.48 -8.62 -6.60
C VAL A 87 -5.52 -8.85 -5.50
N SER A 88 -6.23 -9.96 -5.56
CA SER A 88 -7.16 -10.39 -4.52
C SER A 88 -7.25 -11.91 -4.43
N ASP A 89 -7.88 -12.42 -3.38
CA ASP A 89 -8.30 -13.80 -3.33
C ASP A 89 -9.47 -14.09 -4.29
N HIS A 90 -9.96 -15.34 -4.28
CA HIS A 90 -11.12 -15.77 -5.08
C HIS A 90 -12.46 -15.54 -4.36
N GLY A 91 -12.56 -14.56 -3.47
CA GLY A 91 -13.82 -14.20 -2.82
C GLY A 91 -14.94 -13.96 -3.83
N THR A 92 -16.18 -14.35 -3.49
CA THR A 92 -17.33 -14.21 -4.40
C THR A 92 -17.59 -12.78 -4.82
N GLU A 93 -17.22 -11.82 -3.99
CA GLU A 93 -17.31 -10.39 -4.24
C GLU A 93 -16.35 -9.98 -5.36
N PHE A 94 -15.10 -10.47 -5.32
CA PHE A 94 -14.04 -10.14 -6.28
C PHE A 94 -14.20 -10.88 -7.61
N THR A 95 -14.78 -12.09 -7.59
CA THR A 95 -15.05 -12.87 -8.82
C THR A 95 -16.39 -12.55 -9.47
N SER A 96 -17.13 -11.58 -8.96
CA SER A 96 -18.45 -11.19 -9.45
C SER A 96 -18.40 -10.57 -10.86
N ASN A 97 -19.50 -10.70 -11.61
CA ASN A 97 -19.63 -10.05 -12.91
C ASN A 97 -19.44 -8.52 -12.85
N ALA A 98 -19.76 -7.89 -11.72
CA ALA A 98 -19.56 -6.46 -11.54
C ALA A 98 -18.07 -6.09 -11.54
N ILE A 99 -17.23 -6.88 -10.90
CA ILE A 99 -15.77 -6.68 -10.88
C ILE A 99 -15.16 -7.00 -12.24
N LEU A 100 -15.60 -8.08 -12.90
CA LEU A 100 -15.11 -8.43 -14.24
C LEU A 100 -15.43 -7.32 -15.26
N ALA A 101 -16.63 -6.76 -15.22
CA ALA A 101 -17.00 -5.63 -16.06
C ALA A 101 -16.17 -4.38 -15.70
N TRP A 102 -16.06 -4.05 -14.41
CA TRP A 102 -15.30 -2.89 -13.94
C TRP A 102 -13.82 -2.94 -14.35
N SER A 103 -13.17 -4.08 -14.17
CA SER A 103 -11.77 -4.31 -14.54
C SER A 103 -11.55 -4.08 -16.04
N LYS A 104 -12.47 -4.56 -16.88
CA LYS A 104 -12.45 -4.35 -18.33
C LYS A 104 -12.68 -2.89 -18.71
N ASP A 105 -13.70 -2.24 -18.14
CA ASP A 105 -14.07 -0.85 -18.44
C ASP A 105 -12.97 0.14 -18.07
N HIS A 106 -12.28 -0.12 -16.95
CA HIS A 106 -11.16 0.70 -16.49
C HIS A 106 -9.80 0.24 -17.04
N MET A 107 -9.76 -0.86 -17.80
CA MET A 107 -8.50 -1.46 -18.30
C MET A 107 -7.48 -1.67 -17.17
N VAL A 108 -7.93 -2.25 -16.05
CA VAL A 108 -7.11 -2.62 -14.90
C VAL A 108 -6.92 -4.13 -14.91
N GLU A 109 -5.68 -4.58 -14.87
CA GLU A 109 -5.35 -6.00 -14.80
C GLU A 109 -5.71 -6.54 -13.41
N TRP A 110 -6.50 -7.64 -13.34
CA TRP A 110 -6.93 -8.24 -12.08
C TRP A 110 -6.36 -9.65 -11.97
N HIS A 111 -5.54 -9.87 -10.95
CA HIS A 111 -4.94 -11.16 -10.65
C HIS A 111 -5.58 -11.79 -9.42
N TYR A 112 -5.99 -13.04 -9.57
CA TYR A 112 -6.46 -13.84 -8.45
C TYR A 112 -5.34 -14.70 -7.91
N ILE A 113 -5.20 -14.74 -6.57
CA ILE A 113 -4.20 -15.55 -5.88
C ILE A 113 -4.49 -17.01 -6.11
N GLU A 114 -3.51 -17.78 -6.56
CA GLU A 114 -3.66 -19.22 -6.71
C GLU A 114 -3.84 -19.90 -5.35
N PRO A 115 -4.78 -20.87 -5.23
CA PRO A 115 -4.94 -21.65 -4.01
C PRO A 115 -3.61 -22.25 -3.54
N GLY A 116 -3.25 -22.03 -2.27
CA GLY A 116 -2.01 -22.53 -1.68
C GLY A 116 -0.77 -21.66 -1.96
N LYS A 117 -0.93 -20.45 -2.47
CA LYS A 117 0.16 -19.47 -2.65
C LYS A 117 -0.15 -18.15 -1.91
N PRO A 118 -0.22 -18.13 -0.58
CA PRO A 118 -0.52 -16.93 0.20
C PRO A 118 0.48 -15.79 -0.05
N MET A 119 1.74 -16.10 -0.37
CA MET A 119 2.78 -15.11 -0.68
C MET A 119 2.44 -14.12 -1.81
N GLN A 120 1.33 -14.30 -2.52
CA GLN A 120 0.91 -13.37 -3.57
C GLN A 120 0.11 -12.17 -3.02
N ASN A 121 -0.37 -12.24 -1.76
CA ASN A 121 -1.09 -11.16 -1.06
C ASN A 121 -0.48 -10.80 0.30
N ASP A 122 0.78 -11.11 0.51
CA ASP A 122 1.49 -10.96 1.80
C ASP A 122 1.32 -9.55 2.41
N PHE A 123 1.20 -8.53 1.57
CA PHE A 123 1.12 -7.15 2.04
C PHE A 123 -0.24 -6.84 2.66
N CYS A 124 -1.32 -7.22 2.00
CA CYS A 124 -2.65 -7.04 2.56
C CYS A 124 -2.89 -7.97 3.75
N GLU A 125 -2.38 -9.21 3.70
CA GLU A 125 -2.42 -10.13 4.85
C GLU A 125 -1.66 -9.57 6.06
N SER A 126 -0.47 -9.02 5.86
CA SER A 126 0.32 -8.38 6.91
C SER A 126 -0.38 -7.14 7.48
N PHE A 127 -1.00 -6.33 6.62
CA PHE A 127 -1.81 -5.19 7.02
C PHE A 127 -3.02 -5.63 7.86
N ASN A 128 -3.75 -6.65 7.39
CA ASN A 128 -4.90 -7.22 8.10
C ASN A 128 -4.51 -7.80 9.46
N GLY A 129 -3.34 -8.45 9.56
CA GLY A 129 -2.79 -8.93 10.82
C GLY A 129 -2.60 -7.78 11.81
N ARG A 130 -1.97 -6.68 11.39
CA ARG A 130 -1.78 -5.49 12.23
C ARG A 130 -3.11 -4.83 12.63
N MET A 131 -4.04 -4.66 11.69
CA MET A 131 -5.37 -4.14 12.01
C MET A 131 -6.06 -5.00 13.05
N ARG A 132 -5.94 -6.32 12.94
CA ARG A 132 -6.52 -7.25 13.92
C ARG A 132 -5.88 -7.08 15.29
N ASP A 133 -4.56 -7.10 15.36
CA ASP A 133 -3.81 -7.09 16.63
C ASP A 133 -3.91 -5.74 17.35
N GLU A 134 -3.88 -4.64 16.61
CA GLU A 134 -3.77 -3.30 17.18
C GLU A 134 -5.13 -2.58 17.33
N LEU A 135 -6.16 -3.04 16.62
CA LEU A 135 -7.46 -2.38 16.59
C LEU A 135 -8.63 -3.33 16.87
N LEU A 136 -8.83 -4.36 16.04
CA LEU A 136 -10.04 -5.15 16.10
C LEU A 136 -10.13 -5.97 17.39
N ASN A 137 -9.03 -6.55 17.86
CA ASN A 137 -8.97 -7.30 19.11
C ASN A 137 -9.04 -6.41 20.35
N GLU A 138 -8.70 -5.13 20.22
CA GLU A 138 -8.61 -4.17 21.34
C GLU A 138 -9.85 -3.28 21.45
N THR A 139 -10.76 -3.32 20.46
CA THR A 139 -11.89 -2.40 20.38
C THR A 139 -13.23 -3.14 20.39
N LEU A 140 -14.13 -2.73 21.29
CA LEU A 140 -15.52 -3.18 21.27
C LEU A 140 -16.35 -2.22 20.40
N PHE A 141 -16.76 -2.66 19.23
CA PHE A 141 -17.54 -1.85 18.30
C PHE A 141 -19.04 -1.88 18.65
N PHE A 142 -19.64 -0.73 18.89
CA PHE A 142 -21.05 -0.62 19.26
C PHE A 142 -22.00 -0.56 18.06
N GLY A 143 -21.50 -0.25 16.88
CA GLY A 143 -22.28 -0.16 15.65
C GLY A 143 -21.41 0.21 14.44
N LEU A 144 -22.07 0.33 13.28
CA LEU A 144 -21.35 0.59 12.03
C LEU A 144 -20.67 1.97 12.02
N ASP A 145 -21.37 3.00 12.48
CA ASP A 145 -20.82 4.37 12.51
C ASP A 145 -19.56 4.45 13.41
N HIS A 146 -19.61 3.78 14.58
CA HIS A 146 -18.45 3.67 15.45
C HIS A 146 -17.30 2.94 14.78
N ALA A 147 -17.58 1.82 14.09
CA ALA A 147 -16.55 1.09 13.36
C ALA A 147 -15.96 1.94 12.21
N GLN A 148 -16.79 2.69 11.48
CA GLN A 148 -16.33 3.57 10.40
C GLN A 148 -15.37 4.63 10.91
N THR A 149 -15.75 5.34 11.98
CA THR A 149 -14.91 6.39 12.56
C THR A 149 -13.59 5.83 13.09
N THR A 150 -13.66 4.78 13.92
CA THR A 150 -12.48 4.23 14.58
C THR A 150 -11.50 3.59 13.61
N ILE A 151 -12.01 2.90 12.58
CA ILE A 151 -11.16 2.28 11.53
C ILE A 151 -10.52 3.35 10.65
N ALA A 152 -11.25 4.43 10.33
CA ALA A 152 -10.69 5.54 9.56
C ALA A 152 -9.55 6.24 10.33
N GLU A 153 -9.76 6.55 11.60
CA GLU A 153 -8.73 7.14 12.48
C GLU A 153 -7.48 6.26 12.59
N TRP A 154 -7.68 4.94 12.72
CA TRP A 154 -6.56 4.00 12.76
C TRP A 154 -5.81 3.93 11.43
N ALA A 155 -6.52 3.95 10.29
CA ALA A 155 -5.90 3.93 8.96
C ALA A 155 -5.09 5.22 8.70
N ASP A 156 -5.58 6.38 9.13
CA ASP A 156 -4.86 7.64 9.06
C ASP A 156 -3.59 7.61 9.94
N ASP A 157 -3.72 7.12 11.17
CA ASP A 157 -2.57 6.95 12.07
C ASP A 157 -1.54 5.97 11.48
N TYR A 158 -1.99 4.86 10.89
CA TYR A 158 -1.13 3.89 10.21
C TYR A 158 -0.34 4.53 9.07
N ASN A 159 -1.00 5.35 8.24
CA ASN A 159 -0.35 5.99 7.09
C ASN A 159 0.59 7.12 7.49
N GLU A 160 0.19 7.97 8.45
CA GLU A 160 0.85 9.24 8.71
C GLU A 160 1.84 9.20 9.89
N LYS A 161 1.65 8.28 10.86
CA LYS A 161 2.41 8.34 12.12
C LYS A 161 3.22 7.09 12.42
N ARG A 162 3.03 5.98 11.69
CA ARG A 162 3.70 4.72 11.99
C ARG A 162 4.86 4.44 11.06
N PRO A 163 6.11 4.48 11.55
CA PRO A 163 7.27 4.12 10.75
C PRO A 163 7.28 2.62 10.44
N HIS A 164 7.62 2.27 9.20
CA HIS A 164 7.72 0.90 8.76
C HIS A 164 9.19 0.52 8.49
N SER A 165 9.65 -0.57 9.10
CA SER A 165 11.03 -1.05 8.88
C SER A 165 11.33 -1.36 7.41
N ALA A 166 10.35 -1.93 6.69
CA ALA A 166 10.47 -2.22 5.26
C ALA A 166 10.55 -0.96 4.37
N LEU A 167 10.21 0.22 4.91
CA LEU A 167 10.27 1.51 4.23
C LEU A 167 11.42 2.40 4.74
N GLY A 168 12.42 1.81 5.41
CA GLY A 168 13.52 2.57 6.00
C GLY A 168 13.11 3.39 7.22
N TYR A 169 12.15 2.91 8.00
CA TYR A 169 11.64 3.55 9.22
C TYR A 169 10.96 4.90 8.97
N ILE A 170 10.39 5.10 7.79
CA ILE A 170 9.49 6.23 7.52
C ILE A 170 8.05 5.75 7.40
N THR A 171 7.10 6.69 7.47
CA THR A 171 5.67 6.37 7.35
C THR A 171 5.30 6.04 5.91
N PRO A 172 4.23 5.25 5.65
CA PRO A 172 3.74 4.96 4.32
C PRO A 172 3.50 6.22 3.48
N ALA A 173 2.84 7.23 4.04
CA ALA A 173 2.56 8.48 3.35
C ALA A 173 3.83 9.26 2.99
N ALA A 174 4.80 9.34 3.91
CA ALA A 174 6.09 9.98 3.62
C ALA A 174 6.88 9.23 2.53
N TYR A 175 6.82 7.89 2.54
CA TYR A 175 7.45 7.08 1.51
C TYR A 175 6.81 7.29 0.13
N ALA A 176 5.48 7.33 0.07
CA ALA A 176 4.74 7.60 -1.16
C ALA A 176 5.07 8.98 -1.74
N ALA A 177 5.11 10.01 -0.89
CA ALA A 177 5.50 11.36 -1.29
C ALA A 177 6.91 11.40 -1.89
N ASN A 178 7.88 10.71 -1.27
CA ASN A 178 9.26 10.62 -1.76
C ASN A 178 9.35 9.95 -3.13
N LEU A 179 8.58 8.88 -3.37
CA LEU A 179 8.54 8.20 -4.67
C LEU A 179 7.95 9.10 -5.76
N THR A 180 6.88 9.82 -5.46
CA THR A 180 6.24 10.75 -6.41
C THR A 180 7.20 11.87 -6.81
N VAL A 181 7.90 12.48 -5.86
CA VAL A 181 8.90 13.51 -6.14
C VAL A 181 10.05 12.98 -7.01
N THR A 182 10.46 11.73 -6.77
CA THR A 182 11.54 11.10 -7.55
C THR A 182 11.08 10.82 -8.98
N ASP A 183 9.86 10.31 -9.18
CA ASP A 183 9.31 10.04 -10.50
C ASP A 183 9.11 11.34 -11.31
N ASP A 184 8.61 12.40 -10.69
CA ASP A 184 8.48 13.72 -11.31
C ASP A 184 9.81 14.31 -11.73
N ARG A 185 10.85 14.13 -10.92
CA ARG A 185 12.24 14.57 -11.26
C ARG A 185 12.80 13.79 -12.44
N LEU A 186 12.54 12.49 -12.52
CA LEU A 186 12.98 11.65 -13.63
C LEU A 186 12.25 11.99 -14.94
N ARG A 187 10.97 12.37 -14.86
CA ARG A 187 10.17 12.79 -16.02
C ARG A 187 10.50 14.20 -16.52
N ASN A 188 10.99 15.08 -15.64
CA ASN A 188 11.33 16.47 -15.94
C ASN A 188 12.79 16.78 -15.57
N PRO A 189 13.79 16.23 -16.29
CA PRO A 189 15.21 16.42 -15.96
C PRO A 189 15.68 17.88 -16.03
N ASP A 190 14.97 18.75 -16.75
CA ASP A 190 15.29 20.18 -16.82
C ASP A 190 14.99 20.94 -15.52
N GLN A 191 14.14 20.43 -14.66
CA GLN A 191 13.93 20.99 -13.32
C GLN A 191 15.12 20.74 -12.38
N LEU A 192 15.89 19.68 -12.61
CA LEU A 192 17.13 19.41 -11.87
C LEU A 192 18.21 20.47 -12.10
N ARG A 193 18.22 21.11 -13.29
CA ARG A 193 19.20 22.15 -13.64
C ARG A 193 18.89 23.52 -13.02
N ARG A 194 17.68 23.75 -12.54
CA ARG A 194 17.26 25.03 -11.95
C ARG A 194 17.39 25.10 -10.42
N SER A 195 17.66 24.01 -9.72
CA SER A 195 17.77 23.96 -8.27
C SER A 195 19.16 24.17 -7.69
N SER A 196 20.18 24.42 -8.50
CA SER A 196 21.52 24.77 -8.01
C SER A 196 21.78 26.27 -8.12
N VAL A 197 20.98 27.10 -7.46
CA VAL A 197 21.46 28.41 -7.05
C VAL A 197 22.24 28.14 -5.76
N ALA A 198 23.55 27.95 -5.95
CA ALA A 198 24.49 28.07 -4.85
C ALA A 198 24.28 29.45 -4.23
N HIS A 199 23.82 29.52 -2.97
CA HIS A 199 23.92 30.76 -2.23
C HIS A 199 25.41 31.16 -2.20
N PRO A 200 25.78 32.38 -2.61
CA PRO A 200 27.13 32.83 -2.41
C PRO A 200 27.41 32.80 -0.90
N ALA A 201 28.56 32.24 -0.54
CA ALA A 201 29.02 32.26 0.84
C ALA A 201 29.03 33.74 1.33
N PRO A 202 28.61 33.98 2.59
CA PRO A 202 28.64 35.33 3.12
C PRO A 202 30.09 35.86 3.07
N TYR A 203 30.26 37.01 2.44
CA TYR A 203 31.51 37.72 2.39
C TYR A 203 31.98 38.04 3.80
N GLY A 204 33.26 37.74 4.09
CA GLY A 204 34.03 38.44 5.10
C GLY A 204 34.30 37.69 6.39
N VAL A 205 35.36 36.88 6.42
CA VAL A 205 36.37 36.94 7.49
C VAL A 205 37.72 36.81 6.82
N SER A 206 38.36 37.96 6.53
CA SER A 206 39.78 38.05 6.24
C SER A 206 40.54 37.76 7.55
N LEU A 207 41.10 36.58 7.66
CA LEU A 207 42.12 36.29 8.68
C LEU A 207 43.43 36.92 8.20
N THR A 208 43.71 38.10 8.67
CA THR A 208 45.07 38.71 8.60
C THR A 208 46.01 37.84 9.44
N ALA A 209 47.05 37.37 8.77
CA ALA A 209 48.17 36.65 9.37
C ALA A 209 49.11 37.60 10.15
N GLU A 210 48.62 38.13 11.29
CA GLU A 210 49.41 38.94 12.23
C GLU A 210 49.01 38.65 13.69
N ALA A 211 49.17 37.44 14.15
CA ALA A 211 49.12 37.14 15.59
C ALA A 211 49.89 35.83 15.89
N LEU A 212 51.09 35.71 15.40
CA LEU A 212 51.98 34.61 15.79
C LEU A 212 53.42 35.08 15.99
N VAL A 213 53.57 36.20 16.68
CA VAL A 213 54.85 36.60 17.31
C VAL A 213 54.52 37.42 18.54
N ALA A 214 54.20 36.81 19.66
CA ALA A 214 54.39 37.29 21.01
C ALA A 214 53.87 36.28 22.03
N ALA A 215 54.65 35.27 22.33
CA ALA A 215 54.79 34.67 23.66
C ALA A 215 55.97 33.74 23.61
N GLY A 216 57.12 34.30 24.06
CA GLY A 216 58.34 33.58 24.38
C GLY A 216 58.17 32.71 25.60
#